data_1bb490bf4dcae53379c44354a4aaa0ce
#
_entry.id   1bb490bf4dcae53379c44354a4aaa0ce
#
_cell.length_a   1.000
_cell.length_b   1.000
_cell.length_c   1.000
_cell.angle_alpha   90.00
_cell.angle_beta   90.00
_cell.angle_gamma   90.00
#
_symmetry.space_group_name_H-M   'P 1'
#
loop_
_entity.id
_entity.type
_entity.pdbx_description
1 polymer ?
#
loop_
_entity_poly.entity_id
_entity_poly.type
_entity_poly.pdbx_seq_one_letter_code
_entity_poly.pdbx_strand_id
1 'polypeptide(L)'
;MKKILIVEDVEMNIDLITQLLEDDYELVIARDGAQGLALAEQERPDAILMDMSLPVMDGWEATRQIRANEHLRHIPIIGLSAHAMSGDEEKARAAGCDGYLTKPVNDALLFEKLERFLGK
;
A
#
# COMPACT_ATOMS: atom_id res chain seq x y z
N MET A 1 -0.47 14.19 -12.09
CA MET A 1 -0.08 12.80 -11.78
C MET A 1 -0.92 12.25 -10.65
N LYS A 2 -1.22 10.98 -10.73
CA LYS A 2 -1.89 10.32 -9.61
C LYS A 2 -0.93 10.17 -8.44
N LYS A 3 -1.48 10.19 -7.23
CA LYS A 3 -0.70 10.17 -6.00
C LYS A 3 -0.79 8.79 -5.35
N ILE A 4 0.37 8.25 -4.95
CA ILE A 4 0.44 6.95 -4.28
C ILE A 4 1.07 7.14 -2.91
N LEU A 5 0.40 6.63 -1.88
CA LEU A 5 0.96 6.57 -0.53
C LEU A 5 1.65 5.23 -0.36
N ILE A 6 2.93 5.28 0.01
CA ILE A 6 3.72 4.08 0.27
C ILE A 6 3.93 3.99 1.77
N VAL A 7 3.42 2.93 2.39
CA VAL A 7 3.56 2.71 3.84
C VAL A 7 4.53 1.55 4.04
N GLU A 8 5.76 1.88 4.39
CA GLU A 8 6.86 0.93 4.44
C GLU A 8 7.92 1.45 5.40
N ASP A 9 8.47 0.60 6.26
CA ASP A 9 9.46 1.02 7.26
C ASP A 9 10.91 0.72 6.88
N VAL A 10 11.14 -0.15 5.92
CA VAL A 10 12.50 -0.52 5.50
C VAL A 10 12.97 0.40 4.39
N GLU A 11 14.03 1.16 4.66
CA GLU A 11 14.53 2.18 3.73
C GLU A 11 14.85 1.60 2.35
N MET A 12 15.46 0.43 2.30
CA MET A 12 15.81 -0.20 1.04
C MET A 12 14.57 -0.49 0.18
N ASN A 13 13.48 -0.91 0.80
CA ASN A 13 12.24 -1.18 0.09
C ASN A 13 11.60 0.12 -0.38
N ILE A 14 11.67 1.18 0.44
CA ILE A 14 11.17 2.50 0.06
C ILE A 14 11.92 3.01 -1.17
N ASP A 15 13.24 2.90 -1.16
CA ASP A 15 14.07 3.35 -2.28
C ASP A 15 13.76 2.59 -3.56
N LEU A 16 13.60 1.27 -3.46
CA LEU A 16 13.28 0.44 -4.62
C LEU A 16 11.95 0.84 -5.23
N ILE A 17 10.90 0.96 -4.41
CA ILE A 17 9.57 1.30 -4.90
C ILE A 17 9.56 2.73 -5.45
N THR A 18 10.26 3.64 -4.79
CA THR A 18 10.37 5.03 -5.26
C THR A 18 11.00 5.09 -6.65
N GLN A 19 12.11 4.36 -6.85
CA GLN A 19 12.78 4.34 -8.15
C GLN A 19 11.87 3.79 -9.24
N LEU A 20 11.05 2.81 -8.92
CA LEU A 20 10.13 2.22 -9.89
C LEU A 20 9.01 3.18 -10.29
N LEU A 21 8.54 4.00 -9.37
CA LEU A 21 7.30 4.74 -9.56
C LEU A 21 7.44 6.26 -9.71
N GLU A 22 8.58 6.83 -9.33
CA GLU A 22 8.69 8.29 -9.23
C GLU A 22 8.50 9.05 -10.55
N ASP A 23 8.76 8.41 -11.68
CA ASP A 23 8.59 9.07 -12.97
C ASP A 23 7.13 9.14 -13.41
N ASP A 24 6.28 8.27 -12.87
CA ASP A 24 4.89 8.15 -13.31
C ASP A 24 3.87 8.60 -12.26
N TYR A 25 4.28 8.72 -11.00
CA TYR A 25 3.36 9.02 -9.90
C TYR A 25 3.97 9.99 -8.92
N GLU A 26 3.10 10.73 -8.25
CA GLU A 26 3.50 11.54 -7.10
C GLU A 26 3.50 10.61 -5.88
N LEU A 27 4.57 10.62 -5.09
CA LEU A 27 4.73 9.66 -4.00
C LEU A 27 4.74 10.35 -2.64
N VAL A 28 4.04 9.74 -1.68
CA VAL A 28 4.03 10.16 -0.28
C VAL A 28 4.47 8.95 0.53
N ILE A 29 5.38 9.13 1.47
CA ILE A 29 5.97 8.03 2.23
C ILE A 29 5.55 8.09 3.69
N ALA A 30 5.06 6.97 4.21
CA ALA A 30 4.80 6.77 5.63
C ALA A 30 5.63 5.59 6.10
N ARG A 31 6.12 5.64 7.32
CA ARG A 31 7.05 4.61 7.81
C ARG A 31 6.45 3.68 8.86
N ASP A 32 5.21 3.91 9.24
CA ASP A 32 4.45 2.98 10.09
C ASP A 32 2.97 3.13 9.80
N GLY A 33 2.16 2.24 10.37
CA GLY A 33 0.73 2.20 10.08
C GLY A 33 -0.01 3.44 10.56
N ALA A 34 0.37 3.98 11.71
CA ALA A 34 -0.29 5.18 12.25
C ALA A 34 0.00 6.39 11.37
N GLN A 35 1.24 6.54 10.92
CA GLN A 35 1.62 7.61 10.01
C GLN A 35 0.91 7.43 8.66
N GLY A 36 0.80 6.17 8.20
CA GLY A 36 0.09 5.86 6.96
C GLY A 36 -1.36 6.28 7.02
N LEU A 37 -2.04 5.99 8.13
CA LEU A 37 -3.43 6.38 8.32
C LEU A 37 -3.58 7.91 8.31
N ALA A 38 -2.71 8.60 9.04
CA ALA A 38 -2.75 10.06 9.11
C ALA A 38 -2.51 10.70 7.73
N LEU A 39 -1.53 10.18 6.98
CA LEU A 39 -1.23 10.70 5.65
C LEU A 39 -2.32 10.37 4.64
N ALA A 40 -2.99 9.22 4.79
CA ALA A 40 -4.12 8.90 3.93
C ALA A 40 -5.23 9.94 4.10
N GLU A 41 -5.50 10.35 5.33
CA GLU A 41 -6.51 11.38 5.59
C GLU A 41 -6.08 12.74 5.05
N GLN A 42 -4.82 13.10 5.24
CA GLN A 42 -4.29 14.40 4.84
C GLN A 42 -4.15 14.52 3.33
N GLU A 43 -3.59 13.51 2.69
CA GLU A 43 -3.20 13.57 1.27
C GLU A 43 -4.24 13.01 0.32
N ARG A 44 -5.13 12.17 0.81
CA ARG A 44 -6.16 11.53 -0.02
C ARG A 44 -5.57 10.91 -1.29
N PRO A 45 -4.63 9.94 -1.16
CA PRO A 45 -3.96 9.38 -2.34
C PRO A 45 -4.93 8.62 -3.23
N ASP A 46 -4.49 8.37 -4.47
CA ASP A 46 -5.29 7.59 -5.42
C ASP A 46 -5.12 6.09 -5.19
N ALA A 47 -4.04 5.68 -4.59
CA ALA A 47 -3.80 4.28 -4.21
C ALA A 47 -2.82 4.22 -3.04
N ILE A 48 -2.84 3.11 -2.32
CA ILE A 48 -1.95 2.88 -1.17
C ILE A 48 -1.22 1.56 -1.35
N LEU A 49 0.11 1.59 -1.21
CA LEU A 49 0.91 0.38 -1.10
C LEU A 49 1.19 0.19 0.39
N MET A 50 0.65 -0.89 0.96
CA MET A 50 0.66 -1.10 2.41
C MET A 50 1.47 -2.32 2.79
N ASP A 51 2.62 -2.10 3.46
CA ASP A 51 3.38 -3.19 4.04
C ASP A 51 2.56 -3.79 5.19
N MET A 52 2.41 -5.09 5.21
CA MET A 52 1.59 -5.76 6.22
C MET A 52 2.33 -6.02 7.54
N SER A 53 3.66 -5.82 7.57
CA SER A 53 4.49 -6.07 8.75
C SER A 53 5.13 -4.79 9.26
N LEU A 54 4.32 -3.84 9.73
CA LEU A 54 4.80 -2.52 10.14
C LEU A 54 4.93 -2.41 11.66
N PRO A 55 5.83 -1.52 12.14
CA PRO A 55 5.88 -1.21 13.56
C PRO A 55 4.71 -0.30 13.96
N VAL A 56 4.47 -0.16 15.26
CA VAL A 56 3.45 0.69 15.89
C VAL A 56 2.03 0.22 15.58
N MET A 57 1.62 0.30 14.33
CA MET A 57 0.34 -0.21 13.87
C MET A 57 0.62 -0.98 12.57
N ASP A 58 0.35 -2.28 12.56
CA ASP A 58 0.65 -3.10 11.38
C ASP A 58 -0.31 -2.80 10.23
N GLY A 59 0.05 -3.31 9.04
CA GLY A 59 -0.73 -3.03 7.84
C GLY A 59 -2.15 -3.58 7.86
N TRP A 60 -2.38 -4.68 8.59
CA TRP A 60 -3.73 -5.24 8.73
C TRP A 60 -4.65 -4.26 9.44
N GLU A 61 -4.19 -3.73 10.58
CA GLU A 61 -4.97 -2.79 11.36
C GLU A 61 -5.16 -1.47 10.63
N ALA A 62 -4.09 -0.96 10.00
CA ALA A 62 -4.18 0.28 9.24
C ALA A 62 -5.20 0.15 8.11
N THR A 63 -5.19 -0.99 7.40
CA THR A 63 -6.13 -1.25 6.32
C THR A 63 -7.57 -1.27 6.85
N ARG A 64 -7.81 -1.96 7.98
CA ARG A 64 -9.14 -2.01 8.58
C ARG A 64 -9.64 -0.61 8.93
N GLN A 65 -8.78 0.23 9.49
CA GLN A 65 -9.17 1.58 9.87
C GLN A 65 -9.45 2.46 8.65
N ILE A 66 -8.70 2.29 7.57
CA ILE A 66 -8.97 3.01 6.33
C ILE A 66 -10.34 2.59 5.78
N ARG A 67 -10.65 1.30 5.80
CA ARG A 67 -11.95 0.81 5.32
C ARG A 67 -13.11 1.26 6.20
N ALA A 68 -12.86 1.50 7.47
CA ALA A 68 -13.88 2.00 8.39
C ALA A 68 -14.13 3.50 8.22
N ASN A 69 -13.24 4.22 7.55
CA ASN A 69 -13.35 5.66 7.35
C ASN A 69 -14.08 5.93 6.03
N GLU A 70 -15.25 6.56 6.10
CA GLU A 70 -16.08 6.78 4.91
C GLU A 70 -15.42 7.66 3.84
N HIS A 71 -14.44 8.48 4.23
CA HIS A 71 -13.73 9.33 3.27
C HIS A 71 -12.58 8.60 2.59
N LEU A 72 -12.14 7.46 3.12
CA LEU A 72 -10.96 6.75 2.65
C LEU A 72 -11.26 5.35 2.10
N ARG A 73 -12.41 4.80 2.42
CA ARG A 73 -12.68 3.39 2.11
C ARG A 73 -12.75 3.05 0.62
N HIS A 74 -12.81 4.06 -0.22
CA HIS A 74 -12.83 3.85 -1.67
C HIS A 74 -11.43 3.75 -2.27
N ILE A 75 -10.38 4.08 -1.52
CA ILE A 75 -9.02 4.11 -2.04
C ILE A 75 -8.51 2.68 -2.20
N PRO A 76 -7.99 2.30 -3.40
CA PRO A 76 -7.42 0.97 -3.57
C PRO A 76 -6.19 0.76 -2.70
N ILE A 77 -6.12 -0.38 -2.04
CA ILE A 77 -4.99 -0.75 -1.19
C ILE A 77 -4.38 -2.03 -1.73
N ILE A 78 -3.07 -1.99 -2.01
CA ILE A 78 -2.31 -3.15 -2.42
C ILE A 78 -1.41 -3.54 -1.24
N GLY A 79 -1.66 -4.71 -0.66
CA GLY A 79 -0.86 -5.20 0.46
C GLY A 79 0.48 -5.75 -0.01
N LEU A 80 1.53 -5.49 0.75
CA LEU A 80 2.87 -6.01 0.48
C LEU A 80 3.29 -6.89 1.65
N SER A 81 3.79 -8.09 1.38
CA SER A 81 4.20 -9.02 2.43
C SER A 81 5.51 -9.69 2.08
N ALA A 82 6.35 -9.89 3.10
CA ALA A 82 7.61 -10.63 2.94
C ALA A 82 7.37 -12.14 2.93
N HIS A 83 6.17 -12.57 3.29
CA HIS A 83 5.84 -13.98 3.41
C HIS A 83 4.77 -14.39 2.42
N ALA A 84 5.07 -15.37 1.57
CA ALA A 84 4.12 -15.91 0.61
C ALA A 84 3.48 -17.17 1.17
N MET A 85 2.97 -17.09 2.40
CA MET A 85 2.36 -18.24 3.05
C MET A 85 0.91 -18.41 2.62
N SER A 86 0.50 -19.67 2.60
CA SER A 86 -0.88 -20.01 2.28
C SER A 86 -1.84 -19.26 3.22
N GLY A 87 -2.81 -18.57 2.66
CA GLY A 87 -3.79 -17.84 3.44
C GLY A 87 -3.48 -16.36 3.66
N ASP A 88 -2.24 -15.92 3.39
CA ASP A 88 -1.90 -14.51 3.58
C ASP A 88 -2.66 -13.59 2.64
N GLU A 89 -2.86 -14.02 1.40
CA GLU A 89 -3.62 -13.22 0.44
C GLU A 89 -5.08 -13.11 0.87
N GLU A 90 -5.66 -14.20 1.38
CA GLU A 90 -7.03 -14.17 1.87
C GLU A 90 -7.16 -13.27 3.10
N LYS A 91 -6.17 -13.30 3.99
CA LYS A 91 -6.13 -12.40 5.14
C LYS A 91 -6.09 -10.94 4.70
N ALA A 92 -5.27 -10.64 3.70
CA ALA A 92 -5.19 -9.28 3.18
C ALA A 92 -6.53 -8.81 2.64
N ARG A 93 -7.20 -9.66 1.89
CA ARG A 93 -8.52 -9.33 1.35
C ARG A 93 -9.56 -9.17 2.45
N ALA A 94 -9.52 -10.03 3.46
CA ALA A 94 -10.43 -9.94 4.59
C ALA A 94 -10.23 -8.65 5.37
N ALA A 95 -9.00 -8.14 5.43
CA ALA A 95 -8.71 -6.86 6.09
C ALA A 95 -9.14 -5.67 5.22
N GLY A 96 -9.36 -5.88 3.93
CA GLY A 96 -9.84 -4.84 3.03
C GLY A 96 -8.90 -4.46 1.89
N CYS A 97 -7.83 -5.23 1.67
CA CYS A 97 -6.93 -4.98 0.55
C CYS A 97 -7.60 -5.38 -0.77
N ASP A 98 -7.35 -4.57 -1.81
CA ASP A 98 -7.85 -4.86 -3.15
C ASP A 98 -6.88 -5.69 -3.96
N GLY A 99 -5.60 -5.63 -3.60
CA GLY A 99 -4.56 -6.41 -4.25
C GLY A 99 -3.52 -6.83 -3.25
N TYR A 100 -2.61 -7.70 -3.67
CA TYR A 100 -1.61 -8.27 -2.79
C TYR A 100 -0.37 -8.67 -3.59
N LEU A 101 0.80 -8.28 -3.11
CA LEU A 101 2.07 -8.64 -3.72
C LEU A 101 3.03 -9.14 -2.65
N THR A 102 3.88 -10.10 -3.01
CA THR A 102 4.92 -10.57 -2.12
C THR A 102 6.23 -9.83 -2.42
N LYS A 103 7.06 -9.66 -1.40
CA LYS A 103 8.39 -9.07 -1.56
C LYS A 103 9.40 -10.15 -1.93
N PRO A 104 10.43 -9.83 -2.69
CA PRO A 104 10.70 -8.51 -3.27
C PRO A 104 9.68 -8.17 -4.35
N VAL A 105 9.36 -6.88 -4.44
CA VAL A 105 8.31 -6.43 -5.37
C VAL A 105 8.74 -6.62 -6.81
N ASN A 106 7.91 -7.32 -7.58
CA ASN A 106 8.12 -7.50 -9.01
C ASN A 106 7.57 -6.27 -9.72
N ASP A 107 8.42 -5.58 -10.49
CA ASP A 107 8.03 -4.32 -11.12
C ASP A 107 6.87 -4.49 -12.10
N ALA A 108 6.90 -5.54 -12.93
CA ALA A 108 5.83 -5.78 -13.91
C ALA A 108 4.48 -6.01 -13.20
N LEU A 109 4.47 -6.78 -12.11
CA LEU A 109 3.25 -7.04 -11.37
C LEU A 109 2.74 -5.79 -10.66
N LEU A 110 3.66 -4.97 -10.13
CA LEU A 110 3.29 -3.72 -9.48
C LEU A 110 2.61 -2.78 -10.47
N PHE A 111 3.21 -2.58 -11.65
CA PHE A 111 2.63 -1.72 -12.67
C PHE A 111 1.28 -2.25 -13.15
N GLU A 112 1.16 -3.56 -13.33
CA GLU A 112 -0.10 -4.17 -13.74
C GLU A 112 -1.22 -3.90 -12.73
N LYS A 113 -0.91 -4.05 -11.44
CA LYS A 113 -1.90 -3.80 -10.39
C LYS A 113 -2.29 -2.33 -10.32
N LEU A 114 -1.31 -1.43 -10.44
CA LEU A 114 -1.61 -0.01 -10.41
C LEU A 114 -2.45 0.42 -11.60
N GLU A 115 -2.14 -0.09 -12.79
CA GLU A 115 -2.96 0.21 -13.97
C GLU A 115 -4.38 -0.30 -13.80
N ARG A 116 -4.55 -1.48 -13.22
CA ARG A 116 -5.88 -2.04 -12.98
C ARG A 116 -6.73 -1.14 -12.11
N PHE A 117 -6.14 -0.60 -11.03
CA PHE A 117 -6.90 0.19 -10.07
C PHE A 117 -6.98 1.67 -10.44
N LEU A 118 -5.99 2.19 -11.15
CA LEU A 118 -5.93 3.62 -11.47
C LEU A 118 -6.34 3.92 -12.91
N GLY A 119 -6.56 2.90 -13.71
CA GLY A 119 -7.08 3.07 -15.06
C GLY A 119 -6.11 3.67 -16.06
N LYS A 120 -4.85 3.41 -15.88
CA LYS A 120 -3.87 4.02 -16.75
C LYS A 120 -3.19 2.98 -17.63
#